data_2c5890cb4e4163e3e792e89bf389043d
#
_entry.id   2c5890cb4e4163e3e792e89bf389043d
#
_cell.length_a   1.000
_cell.length_b   1.000
_cell.length_c   1.000
_cell.angle_alpha   90.00
_cell.angle_beta   90.00
_cell.angle_gamma   90.00
#
_symmetry.space_group_name_H-M   'P 1'
#
loop_
_entity.id
_entity.type
_entity.pdbx_description
1 polymer ?
#
loop_
_entity_poly.entity_id
_entity_poly.type
_entity_poly.pdbx_seq_one_letter_code
_entity_poly.pdbx_strand_id
1 'polypeptide(L)'
;MKTTLLGLMTLTALSGASAATYIGGSVGSGATIHYQTDLTGASAMRYGLNLDATNFDFSRDNVSVGGSIDYLGDFVGTGSALGGLTPYYGLGLGAGVVLGQGGGVSVYPHGTLGLRYNVTDPLSFFVEGNIGPRITVGGTNASNTRLGSGARIGLNYRLP
;
A
#
# COMPACT_ATOMS: atom_id res chain seq x y z
N MET A 1 -36.51 -0.78 -4.69
CA MET A 1 -35.87 -1.03 -3.37
C MET A 1 -34.45 -0.54 -3.47
N LYS A 2 -34.17 0.57 -2.81
CA LYS A 2 -32.80 1.18 -2.79
C LYS A 2 -32.09 0.65 -1.55
N THR A 3 -31.12 -0.21 -1.73
CA THR A 3 -30.21 -0.64 -0.67
C THR A 3 -28.95 0.21 -0.76
N THR A 4 -28.90 1.24 0.06
CA THR A 4 -27.71 2.08 0.29
C THR A 4 -26.72 1.24 1.09
N LEU A 5 -25.70 0.72 0.44
CA LEU A 5 -24.54 0.09 1.13
C LEU A 5 -23.62 1.21 1.61
N LEU A 6 -23.95 1.80 2.76
CA LEU A 6 -23.08 2.72 3.47
C LEU A 6 -22.12 1.86 4.30
N GLY A 7 -21.00 1.49 3.70
CA GLY A 7 -19.87 0.87 4.40
C GLY A 7 -19.23 1.90 5.32
N LEU A 8 -19.76 2.02 6.52
CA LEU A 8 -19.15 2.82 7.58
C LEU A 8 -17.88 2.10 8.04
N MET A 9 -16.72 2.53 7.54
CA MET A 9 -15.44 2.18 8.15
C MET A 9 -15.40 2.84 9.53
N THR A 10 -15.87 2.13 10.55
CA THR A 10 -15.59 2.50 11.94
C THR A 10 -14.11 2.21 12.18
N LEU A 11 -13.28 3.24 12.02
CA LEU A 11 -11.93 3.25 12.56
C LEU A 11 -12.09 3.23 14.09
N THR A 12 -12.03 2.05 14.69
CA THR A 12 -11.88 1.93 16.14
C THR A 12 -10.46 2.41 16.45
N ALA A 13 -10.38 3.65 16.90
CA ALA A 13 -9.17 4.17 17.55
C ALA A 13 -8.91 3.30 18.79
N LEU A 14 -7.97 2.37 18.69
CA LEU A 14 -7.34 1.78 19.86
C LEU A 14 -6.54 2.91 20.52
N SER A 15 -7.15 3.56 21.50
CA SER A 15 -6.54 4.58 22.35
C SER A 15 -5.52 3.93 23.29
N GLY A 16 -4.29 3.91 22.82
CA GLY A 16 -3.12 3.64 23.65
C GLY A 16 -1.98 4.52 23.14
N ALA A 17 -1.50 5.43 23.99
CA ALA A 17 -0.37 6.37 23.79
C ALA A 17 -0.25 6.90 22.35
N SER A 18 -0.65 8.14 22.10
CA SER A 18 -0.81 8.86 20.83
C SER A 18 -0.13 8.19 19.61
N ALA A 19 -0.87 7.31 18.95
CA ALA A 19 -0.44 6.70 17.70
C ALA A 19 -0.29 7.81 16.65
N ALA A 20 0.91 8.04 16.14
CA ALA A 20 1.11 9.02 15.11
C ALA A 20 0.36 8.58 13.84
N THR A 21 -0.27 9.54 13.20
CA THR A 21 -1.05 9.32 11.98
C THR A 21 -0.47 10.12 10.84
N TYR A 22 -0.53 9.56 9.64
CA TYR A 22 0.06 10.17 8.45
C TYR A 22 -0.93 10.09 7.28
N ILE A 23 -0.86 11.10 6.44
CA ILE A 23 -1.40 11.05 5.08
C ILE A 23 -0.24 11.08 4.11
N GLY A 24 -0.33 10.34 3.03
CA GLY A 24 0.77 10.30 2.09
C GLY A 24 0.35 9.89 0.70
N GLY A 25 1.34 9.89 -0.19
CA GLY A 25 1.17 9.44 -1.56
C GLY A 25 2.45 8.89 -2.13
N SER A 26 2.32 8.08 -3.16
CA SER A 26 3.45 7.48 -3.86
C SER A 26 3.17 7.31 -5.34
N VAL A 27 4.26 7.26 -6.11
CA VAL A 27 4.26 6.99 -7.55
C VAL A 27 5.35 5.98 -7.89
N GLY A 28 5.18 5.27 -9.01
CA GLY A 28 6.11 4.25 -9.49
C GLY A 28 5.40 3.28 -10.41
N SER A 29 5.27 2.01 -10.05
CA SER A 29 4.45 1.03 -10.78
C SER A 29 2.95 1.36 -10.77
N GLY A 30 2.58 2.48 -10.22
CA GLY A 30 1.23 3.02 -10.13
C GLY A 30 1.25 4.29 -9.31
N ALA A 31 0.07 4.74 -8.89
CA ALA A 31 -0.11 5.87 -7.98
C ALA A 31 -0.95 5.43 -6.77
N THR A 32 -0.57 5.88 -5.59
CA THR A 32 -1.29 5.57 -4.35
C THR A 32 -1.48 6.84 -3.54
N ILE A 33 -2.68 6.99 -2.97
CA ILE A 33 -2.92 7.89 -1.85
C ILE A 33 -3.18 7.00 -0.64
N HIS A 34 -2.56 7.29 0.51
CA HIS A 34 -2.70 6.43 1.67
C HIS A 34 -2.83 7.19 2.98
N TYR A 35 -3.48 6.53 3.91
CA TYR A 35 -3.51 6.88 5.32
C TYR A 35 -2.74 5.82 6.10
N GLN A 36 -1.89 6.23 7.02
CA GLN A 36 -1.09 5.34 7.86
C GLN A 36 -1.28 5.71 9.32
N THR A 37 -1.35 4.72 10.18
CA THR A 37 -1.38 4.91 11.64
C THR A 37 -0.37 3.97 12.30
N ASP A 38 0.43 4.52 13.21
CA ASP A 38 1.35 3.73 13.99
C ASP A 38 0.56 2.85 14.98
N LEU A 39 0.93 1.59 15.10
CA LEU A 39 0.41 0.66 16.11
C LEU A 39 1.32 0.65 17.34
N THR A 40 2.62 0.74 17.08
CA THR A 40 3.68 0.81 18.08
C THR A 40 4.77 1.74 17.58
N GLY A 41 5.81 2.01 18.37
CA GLY A 41 6.97 2.78 17.91
C GLY A 41 7.75 2.16 16.74
N ALA A 42 7.47 0.90 16.37
CA ALA A 42 8.18 0.17 15.32
C ALA A 42 7.23 -0.51 14.30
N SER A 43 5.93 -0.29 14.39
CA SER A 43 4.98 -0.90 13.45
C SER A 43 3.80 0.02 13.16
N ALA A 44 3.24 -0.11 11.96
CA ALA A 44 2.14 0.69 11.46
C ALA A 44 1.17 -0.11 10.58
N MET A 45 -0.06 0.39 10.47
CA MET A 45 -1.02 -0.02 9.44
C MET A 45 -1.15 1.08 8.41
N ARG A 46 -1.12 0.71 7.12
CA ARG A 46 -1.33 1.61 6.00
C ARG A 46 -2.55 1.16 5.20
N TYR A 47 -3.40 2.10 4.85
CA TYR A 47 -4.61 1.91 4.03
C TYR A 47 -4.46 2.75 2.78
N GLY A 48 -4.46 2.12 1.61
CA GLY A 48 -4.20 2.79 0.35
C GLY A 48 -5.38 2.72 -0.63
N LEU A 49 -5.53 3.78 -1.42
CA LEU A 49 -6.28 3.77 -2.67
C LEU A 49 -5.26 3.78 -3.80
N ASN A 50 -5.34 2.79 -4.67
CA ASN A 50 -4.30 2.47 -5.64
C ASN A 50 -4.82 2.55 -7.07
N LEU A 51 -3.98 3.10 -7.94
CA LEU A 51 -4.02 2.91 -9.38
C LEU A 51 -2.74 2.16 -9.74
N ASP A 52 -2.81 0.84 -9.88
CA ASP A 52 -1.63 -0.01 -10.07
C ASP A 52 -1.48 -0.46 -11.52
N ALA A 53 -0.23 -0.52 -11.98
CA ALA A 53 0.17 -1.15 -13.24
C ALA A 53 1.04 -2.37 -12.93
N THR A 54 0.60 -3.55 -13.36
CA THR A 54 1.33 -4.79 -13.10
C THR A 54 2.66 -4.79 -13.85
N ASN A 55 3.77 -5.00 -13.13
CA ASN A 55 5.12 -5.03 -13.69
C ASN A 55 5.49 -3.79 -14.52
N PHE A 56 5.01 -2.60 -14.12
CA PHE A 56 5.19 -1.33 -14.84
C PHE A 56 4.54 -1.29 -16.24
N ASP A 57 3.65 -2.22 -16.55
CA ASP A 57 2.90 -2.23 -17.79
C ASP A 57 1.60 -1.46 -17.65
N PHE A 58 1.55 -0.25 -18.18
CA PHE A 58 0.40 0.66 -18.14
C PHE A 58 -0.61 0.41 -19.28
N SER A 59 -0.55 -0.71 -19.96
CA SER A 59 -1.62 -1.12 -20.87
C SER A 59 -2.93 -1.34 -20.08
N ARG A 60 -4.07 -1.10 -20.73
CA ARG A 60 -5.39 -1.20 -20.06
C ARG A 60 -5.62 -2.54 -19.37
N ASP A 61 -5.09 -3.62 -19.94
CA ASP A 61 -5.28 -4.98 -19.44
C ASP A 61 -4.44 -5.28 -18.18
N ASN A 62 -3.50 -4.39 -17.83
CA ASN A 62 -2.61 -4.53 -16.70
C ASN A 62 -2.82 -3.44 -15.63
N VAL A 63 -3.71 -2.47 -15.88
CA VAL A 63 -4.05 -1.42 -14.93
C VAL A 63 -5.25 -1.81 -14.09
N SER A 64 -5.16 -1.63 -12.78
CA SER A 64 -6.24 -1.85 -11.83
C SER A 64 -6.43 -0.66 -10.91
N VAL A 65 -7.67 -0.40 -10.54
CA VAL A 65 -8.06 0.57 -9.51
C VAL A 65 -8.58 -0.19 -8.30
N GLY A 66 -8.11 0.13 -7.12
CA GLY A 66 -8.52 -0.60 -5.93
C GLY A 66 -8.00 -0.01 -4.63
N GLY A 67 -7.98 -0.82 -3.60
CA GLY A 67 -7.46 -0.48 -2.29
C GLY A 67 -6.47 -1.52 -1.78
N SER A 68 -5.69 -1.12 -0.78
CA SER A 68 -4.80 -2.02 -0.06
C SER A 68 -4.82 -1.78 1.45
N ILE A 69 -4.45 -2.82 2.18
CA ILE A 69 -4.14 -2.76 3.60
C ILE A 69 -2.79 -3.41 3.78
N ASP A 70 -1.86 -2.68 4.42
CA ASP A 70 -0.48 -3.11 4.63
C ASP A 70 -0.13 -2.99 6.11
N TYR A 71 0.37 -4.07 6.69
CA TYR A 71 1.11 -4.03 7.95
C TYR A 71 2.57 -3.71 7.64
N LEU A 72 3.15 -2.74 8.33
CA LEU A 72 4.55 -2.33 8.19
C LEU A 72 5.27 -2.52 9.53
N GLY A 73 6.49 -3.03 9.49
CA GLY A 73 7.35 -3.19 10.66
C GLY A 73 8.76 -2.68 10.39
N ASP A 74 9.31 -1.86 11.27
CA ASP A 74 10.67 -1.37 11.15
C ASP A 74 11.67 -2.47 11.60
N PHE A 75 12.80 -2.57 10.91
CA PHE A 75 13.91 -3.38 11.38
C PHE A 75 14.60 -2.65 12.55
N VAL A 76 14.37 -3.16 13.75
CA VAL A 76 14.84 -2.53 15.00
C VAL A 76 16.37 -2.46 15.03
N GLY A 77 16.90 -1.31 15.43
CA GLY A 77 18.34 -1.11 15.68
C GLY A 77 19.18 -0.71 14.47
N THR A 78 18.59 -0.56 13.28
CA THR A 78 19.34 -0.27 12.04
C THR A 78 19.42 1.21 11.66
N GLY A 79 18.55 2.08 12.19
CA GLY A 79 18.44 3.48 11.76
C GLY A 79 19.70 4.33 11.96
N SER A 80 20.44 4.13 13.04
CA SER A 80 21.70 4.86 13.29
C SER A 80 22.86 4.36 12.42
N ALA A 81 22.84 3.09 12.00
CA ALA A 81 23.87 2.50 11.17
C ALA A 81 23.77 2.93 9.68
N LEU A 82 22.59 3.39 9.25
CA LEU A 82 22.29 3.73 7.86
C LEU A 82 22.10 5.24 7.62
N GLY A 83 22.71 6.10 8.46
CA GLY A 83 22.68 7.54 8.24
C GLY A 83 21.29 8.17 8.30
N GLY A 84 20.42 7.68 9.16
CA GLY A 84 19.04 8.18 9.32
C GLY A 84 18.00 7.49 8.42
N LEU A 85 18.42 6.55 7.57
CA LEU A 85 17.51 5.68 6.83
C LEU A 85 16.97 4.58 7.75
N THR A 86 15.67 4.40 7.78
CA THR A 86 15.00 3.33 8.53
C THR A 86 14.51 2.27 7.54
N PRO A 87 15.16 1.10 7.48
CA PRO A 87 14.62 -0.01 6.70
C PRO A 87 13.40 -0.60 7.38
N TYR A 88 12.42 -1.01 6.56
CA TYR A 88 11.20 -1.64 7.02
C TYR A 88 10.74 -2.74 6.06
N TYR A 89 9.95 -3.63 6.59
CA TYR A 89 9.26 -4.66 5.82
C TYR A 89 7.75 -4.46 5.93
N GLY A 90 7.00 -5.09 5.03
CA GLY A 90 5.55 -5.07 5.07
C GLY A 90 4.94 -6.36 4.57
N LEU A 91 3.73 -6.63 5.03
CA LEU A 91 2.83 -7.66 4.50
C LEU A 91 1.51 -6.99 4.19
N GLY A 92 1.06 -7.14 2.95
CA GLY A 92 -0.12 -6.44 2.46
C GLY A 92 -1.06 -7.30 1.66
N LEU A 93 -2.29 -6.81 1.56
CA LEU A 93 -3.34 -7.34 0.72
C LEU A 93 -3.96 -6.20 -0.08
N GLY A 94 -3.83 -6.25 -1.39
CA GLY A 94 -4.53 -5.37 -2.32
C GLY A 94 -5.71 -6.08 -2.97
N ALA A 95 -6.74 -5.31 -3.30
CA ALA A 95 -7.85 -5.76 -4.13
C ALA A 95 -8.29 -4.65 -5.06
N GLY A 96 -8.63 -4.97 -6.30
CA GLY A 96 -9.01 -3.97 -7.28
C GLY A 96 -9.71 -4.54 -8.49
N VAL A 97 -10.19 -3.64 -9.33
CA VAL A 97 -10.86 -3.95 -10.60
C VAL A 97 -9.88 -3.64 -11.73
N VAL A 98 -9.66 -4.61 -12.60
CA VAL A 98 -8.84 -4.46 -13.82
C VAL A 98 -9.65 -3.70 -14.86
N LEU A 99 -9.05 -2.66 -15.48
CA LEU A 99 -9.74 -1.73 -16.38
C LEU A 99 -9.78 -2.19 -17.86
N GLY A 100 -9.18 -3.33 -18.19
CA GLY A 100 -9.02 -3.82 -19.58
C GLY A 100 -10.26 -4.43 -20.21
N GLN A 101 -10.13 -4.79 -21.50
CA GLN A 101 -11.16 -5.57 -22.23
C GLN A 101 -11.26 -6.96 -21.60
N GLY A 102 -12.43 -7.22 -21.03
CA GLY A 102 -12.69 -8.46 -20.32
C GLY A 102 -12.88 -8.25 -18.81
N GLY A 103 -12.43 -7.14 -18.27
CA GLY A 103 -12.65 -6.77 -16.87
C GLY A 103 -12.21 -7.87 -15.88
N GLY A 104 -12.30 -7.61 -14.61
CA GLY A 104 -12.06 -8.64 -13.61
C GLY A 104 -11.74 -8.03 -12.26
N VAL A 105 -11.79 -8.87 -11.22
CA VAL A 105 -11.35 -8.50 -9.88
C VAL A 105 -9.97 -9.10 -9.66
N SER A 106 -9.03 -8.29 -9.20
CA SER A 106 -7.70 -8.76 -8.83
C SER A 106 -7.53 -8.73 -7.31
N VAL A 107 -6.84 -9.74 -6.78
CA VAL A 107 -6.38 -9.79 -5.40
C VAL A 107 -4.87 -9.95 -5.42
N TYR A 108 -4.19 -9.19 -4.57
CA TYR A 108 -2.72 -9.11 -4.56
C TYR A 108 -2.19 -9.18 -3.13
N PRO A 109 -2.05 -10.38 -2.54
CA PRO A 109 -1.22 -10.54 -1.36
C PRO A 109 0.23 -10.29 -1.72
N HIS A 110 0.95 -9.48 -0.93
CA HIS A 110 2.33 -9.10 -1.25
C HIS A 110 3.19 -8.86 -0.01
N GLY A 111 4.48 -9.10 -0.19
CA GLY A 111 5.52 -8.66 0.72
C GLY A 111 6.15 -7.36 0.22
N THR A 112 6.53 -6.48 1.13
CA THR A 112 7.17 -5.19 0.84
C THR A 112 8.48 -5.09 1.60
N LEU A 113 9.49 -4.52 0.96
CA LEU A 113 10.73 -4.05 1.60
C LEU A 113 10.93 -2.59 1.22
N GLY A 114 11.29 -1.76 2.19
CA GLY A 114 11.47 -0.33 1.96
C GLY A 114 12.51 0.32 2.86
N LEU A 115 12.81 1.55 2.48
CA LEU A 115 13.65 2.47 3.25
C LEU A 115 12.85 3.76 3.46
N ARG A 116 12.81 4.25 4.69
CA ARG A 116 12.20 5.53 5.06
C ARG A 116 13.27 6.49 5.55
N TYR A 117 13.18 7.75 5.14
CA TYR A 117 14.01 8.85 5.58
C TYR A 117 13.16 9.99 6.13
N ASN A 118 13.35 10.33 7.40
CA ASN A 118 12.69 11.46 8.02
C ASN A 118 13.48 12.73 7.70
N VAL A 119 12.91 13.61 6.88
CA VAL A 119 13.57 14.88 6.46
C VAL A 119 13.44 15.91 7.56
N THR A 120 12.23 16.12 7.99
CA THR A 120 11.86 17.02 9.09
C THR A 120 10.56 16.48 9.70
N ASP A 121 10.30 16.73 10.98
CA ASP A 121 8.95 16.58 11.48
C ASP A 121 8.11 17.73 10.88
N PRO A 122 7.02 17.48 10.13
CA PRO A 122 6.26 16.23 10.02
C PRO A 122 6.49 15.39 8.74
N LEU A 123 7.55 15.61 7.95
CA LEU A 123 7.71 15.06 6.61
C LEU A 123 8.72 13.92 6.54
N SER A 124 8.33 12.80 5.95
CA SER A 124 9.23 11.70 5.59
C SER A 124 9.06 11.24 4.15
N PHE A 125 10.17 10.78 3.55
CA PHE A 125 10.19 10.11 2.25
C PHE A 125 10.37 8.61 2.44
N PHE A 126 9.91 7.85 1.46
CA PHE A 126 10.18 6.42 1.40
C PHE A 126 10.39 5.95 -0.04
N VAL A 127 11.14 4.86 -0.17
CA VAL A 127 11.23 4.05 -1.38
C VAL A 127 10.96 2.62 -0.98
N GLU A 128 10.13 1.92 -1.75
CA GLU A 128 9.79 0.53 -1.45
C GLU A 128 9.60 -0.30 -2.72
N GLY A 129 9.91 -1.59 -2.58
CA GLY A 129 9.57 -2.61 -3.56
C GLY A 129 8.62 -3.63 -2.97
N ASN A 130 7.69 -4.14 -3.77
CA ASN A 130 6.77 -5.19 -3.37
C ASN A 130 6.75 -6.32 -4.39
N ILE A 131 6.42 -7.52 -3.91
CA ILE A 131 6.32 -8.72 -4.72
C ILE A 131 5.29 -9.67 -4.13
N GLY A 132 4.51 -10.33 -4.99
CA GLY A 132 3.52 -11.33 -4.56
C GLY A 132 2.72 -11.90 -5.73
N PRO A 133 1.92 -12.95 -5.49
CA PRO A 133 1.01 -13.47 -6.49
C PRO A 133 -0.16 -12.49 -6.71
N ARG A 134 -0.40 -12.12 -7.95
CA ARG A 134 -1.61 -11.39 -8.37
C ARG A 134 -2.58 -12.39 -8.97
N ILE A 135 -3.73 -12.53 -8.35
CA ILE A 135 -4.80 -13.44 -8.75
C ILE A 135 -5.90 -12.58 -9.36
N THR A 136 -6.21 -12.81 -10.62
CA THR A 136 -7.29 -12.10 -11.32
C THR A 136 -8.39 -13.09 -11.66
N VAL A 137 -9.63 -12.74 -11.34
CA VAL A 137 -10.83 -13.53 -11.61
C VAL A 137 -11.80 -12.70 -12.43
N GLY A 138 -12.35 -13.30 -13.49
CA GLY A 138 -13.27 -12.61 -14.41
C GLY A 138 -12.64 -12.34 -15.77
N GLY A 139 -13.42 -11.79 -16.67
CA GLY A 139 -13.06 -11.59 -18.06
C GLY A 139 -13.29 -12.84 -18.92
N THR A 140 -12.61 -12.91 -20.08
CA THR A 140 -12.71 -14.04 -21.01
C THR A 140 -11.99 -15.29 -20.52
N ASN A 141 -11.11 -15.18 -19.51
CA ASN A 141 -10.39 -16.28 -18.88
C ASN A 141 -10.85 -16.46 -17.43
N ALA A 142 -11.22 -17.66 -17.05
CA ALA A 142 -11.86 -17.97 -15.76
C ALA A 142 -11.04 -17.59 -14.53
N SER A 143 -9.73 -17.67 -14.57
CA SER A 143 -8.81 -17.17 -13.55
C SER A 143 -7.37 -17.15 -14.08
N ASN A 144 -6.59 -16.15 -13.66
CA ASN A 144 -5.18 -16.06 -14.01
C ASN A 144 -4.38 -15.66 -12.75
N THR A 145 -3.32 -16.40 -12.49
CA THR A 145 -2.37 -16.08 -11.42
C THR A 145 -1.02 -15.76 -12.03
N ARG A 146 -0.50 -14.57 -11.73
CA ARG A 146 0.82 -14.09 -12.18
C ARG A 146 1.63 -13.62 -10.98
N LEU A 147 2.95 -13.68 -11.09
CA LEU A 147 3.82 -12.96 -10.17
C LEU A 147 3.73 -11.47 -10.48
N GLY A 148 3.26 -10.68 -9.52
CA GLY A 148 3.28 -9.23 -9.58
C GLY A 148 4.50 -8.69 -8.83
N SER A 149 5.10 -7.65 -9.37
CA SER A 149 6.14 -6.88 -8.69
C SER A 149 5.93 -5.39 -8.94
N GLY A 150 6.38 -4.57 -8.02
CA GLY A 150 6.31 -3.13 -8.14
C GLY A 150 7.38 -2.44 -7.33
N ALA A 151 7.68 -1.21 -7.70
CA ALA A 151 8.50 -0.31 -6.92
C ALA A 151 7.86 1.07 -6.93
N ARG A 152 7.96 1.78 -5.82
CA ARG A 152 7.40 3.13 -5.67
C ARG A 152 8.26 4.00 -4.76
N ILE A 153 8.19 5.30 -5.01
CA ILE A 153 8.74 6.34 -4.17
C ILE A 153 7.58 7.20 -3.68
N GLY A 154 7.61 7.63 -2.45
CA GLY A 154 6.52 8.41 -1.87
C GLY A 154 6.93 9.26 -0.70
N LEU A 155 5.95 9.94 -0.17
CA LEU A 155 6.08 10.79 0.99
C LEU A 155 4.94 10.55 1.99
N ASN A 156 5.23 10.77 3.26
CA ASN A 156 4.26 10.81 4.35
C ASN A 156 4.35 12.16 5.04
N TYR A 157 3.19 12.71 5.36
CA TYR A 157 3.03 13.88 6.18
C TYR A 157 2.31 13.49 7.48
N ARG A 158 2.96 13.69 8.62
CA ARG A 158 2.40 13.42 9.95
C ARG A 158 1.30 14.45 10.25
N LEU A 159 0.14 13.94 10.63
CA LEU A 159 -0.96 14.79 11.08
C LEU A 159 -0.73 15.25 12.52
N PRO A 160 -1.19 16.47 12.87
CA PRO A 160 -1.04 17.04 14.20
C PRO A 160 -1.80 16.28 15.29
#